data_b9621c48d7abf975feda6215f93f963c
#
_entry.id   b9621c48d7abf975feda6215f93f963c
#
_cell.length_a   1.000
_cell.length_b   1.000
_cell.length_c   1.000
_cell.angle_alpha   90.00
_cell.angle_beta   90.00
_cell.angle_gamma   90.00
#
_symmetry.space_group_name_H-M   'P 1'
#
loop_
_entity.id
_entity.type
_entity.pdbx_description
1 polymer ?
#
loop_
_entity_poly.entity_id
_entity_poly.type
_entity_poly.pdbx_seq_one_letter_code
_entity_poly.pdbx_strand_id
1 'polypeptide(L)'
;MGEIVSENMTKNANAKVLSKEEIMAALNERHSPEKQKHLSAGRVAIAGLGGLGSNVAYALARIGVGHLHLIDFDVVDITNLNRQQYFMEHIGMYKTDALKSLLLKINPYLDIYTDCVKVTEENLKTLFRDEPIVCEALDNPEAKAMLVNGILEHFPEKKLVSATGMAGYGSSNTIRTQKLMK
;
A
#
# COMPACT_ATOMS: atom_id res chain seq x y z
N MET A 1 -22.06 -13.97 -28.35
CA MET A 1 -21.50 -13.52 -27.06
C MET A 1 -20.19 -12.75 -27.19
N GLY A 2 -19.50 -12.79 -28.30
CA GLY A 2 -18.23 -12.07 -28.55
C GLY A 2 -18.36 -10.60 -28.97
N GLU A 3 -19.47 -10.20 -29.60
CA GLU A 3 -19.64 -8.85 -30.15
C GLU A 3 -20.02 -7.79 -29.08
N ILE A 4 -20.67 -8.17 -28.00
CA ILE A 4 -21.09 -7.22 -26.93
C ILE A 4 -19.88 -6.77 -26.07
N VAL A 5 -18.81 -7.56 -26.02
CA VAL A 5 -17.60 -7.22 -25.24
C VAL A 5 -16.73 -6.19 -25.95
N SER A 6 -16.74 -6.17 -27.30
CA SER A 6 -15.91 -5.22 -28.08
C SER A 6 -16.46 -3.79 -28.12
N GLU A 7 -17.79 -3.62 -28.09
CA GLU A 7 -18.41 -2.28 -28.12
C GLU A 7 -18.29 -1.47 -26.82
N ASN A 8 -18.13 -2.14 -25.68
CA ASN A 8 -17.97 -1.45 -24.38
C ASN A 8 -16.53 -0.95 -24.11
N MET A 9 -15.53 -1.43 -24.85
CA MET A 9 -14.15 -0.98 -24.68
C MET A 9 -13.84 0.36 -25.38
N THR A 10 -14.68 0.81 -26.32
CA THR A 10 -14.43 2.03 -27.09
C THR A 10 -15.06 3.30 -26.53
N LYS A 11 -15.91 3.21 -25.48
CA LYS A 11 -16.64 4.38 -24.93
C LYS A 11 -15.89 5.19 -23.87
N ASN A 12 -14.70 4.77 -23.43
CA ASN A 12 -13.95 5.47 -22.37
C ASN A 12 -12.70 6.25 -22.82
N ALA A 13 -12.55 6.52 -24.12
CA ALA A 13 -11.40 7.25 -24.66
C ALA A 13 -11.32 8.74 -24.25
N ASN A 14 -12.33 9.27 -23.54
CA ASN A 14 -12.42 10.68 -23.11
C ASN A 14 -12.63 10.85 -21.60
N ALA A 15 -12.12 9.94 -20.76
CA ALA A 15 -12.13 10.19 -19.33
C ALA A 15 -11.25 11.41 -19.03
N LYS A 16 -11.86 12.52 -18.58
CA LYS A 16 -11.14 13.71 -18.15
C LYS A 16 -10.21 13.33 -17.00
N VAL A 17 -8.91 13.52 -17.19
CA VAL A 17 -7.95 13.45 -16.09
C VAL A 17 -8.13 14.74 -15.27
N LEU A 18 -8.57 14.60 -14.03
CA LEU A 18 -8.73 15.73 -13.10
C LEU A 18 -7.37 16.32 -12.76
N SER A 19 -7.30 17.62 -12.56
CA SER A 19 -6.10 18.30 -12.05
C SER A 19 -5.83 17.92 -10.59
N LYS A 20 -4.60 18.15 -10.14
CA LYS A 20 -4.24 17.93 -8.73
C LYS A 20 -5.10 18.76 -7.79
N GLU A 21 -5.38 19.99 -8.19
CA GLU A 21 -6.22 20.94 -7.45
C GLU A 21 -7.67 20.46 -7.33
N GLU A 22 -8.24 19.92 -8.41
CA GLU A 22 -9.60 19.35 -8.42
C GLU A 22 -9.70 18.15 -7.47
N ILE A 23 -8.70 17.25 -7.49
CA ILE A 23 -8.64 16.09 -6.56
C ILE A 23 -8.51 16.58 -5.12
N MET A 24 -7.63 17.54 -4.85
CA MET A 24 -7.43 18.10 -3.51
C MET A 24 -8.66 18.80 -2.97
N ALA A 25 -9.39 19.54 -3.82
CA ALA A 25 -10.64 20.19 -3.44
C ALA A 25 -11.68 19.15 -2.99
N ALA A 26 -11.86 18.10 -3.77
CA ALA A 26 -12.80 17.01 -3.42
C ALA A 26 -12.43 16.28 -2.10
N LEU A 27 -11.14 16.06 -1.85
CA LEU A 27 -10.67 15.46 -0.59
C LEU A 27 -10.89 16.41 0.61
N ASN A 28 -10.68 17.73 0.43
CA ASN A 28 -10.91 18.75 1.46
C ASN A 28 -12.39 18.80 1.91
N GLU A 29 -13.33 18.60 1.00
CA GLU A 29 -14.76 18.53 1.34
C GLU A 29 -15.07 17.34 2.28
N ARG A 30 -14.33 16.25 2.16
CA ARG A 30 -14.55 15.01 2.95
C ARG A 30 -13.82 15.02 4.29
N HIS A 31 -12.60 15.57 4.34
CA HIS A 31 -11.71 15.44 5.51
C HIS A 31 -11.52 16.72 6.33
N SER A 32 -11.87 17.86 5.86
CA SER A 32 -11.43 19.20 6.21
C SER A 32 -10.02 19.54 5.65
N PRO A 33 -9.77 20.81 5.31
CA PRO A 33 -8.48 21.25 4.75
C PRO A 33 -7.27 20.95 5.64
N GLU A 34 -7.43 21.11 6.95
CA GLU A 34 -6.35 20.84 7.92
C GLU A 34 -5.96 19.37 7.95
N LYS A 35 -6.94 18.47 8.05
CA LYS A 35 -6.68 17.02 8.04
C LYS A 35 -6.08 16.58 6.72
N GLN A 36 -6.61 17.09 5.61
CA GLN A 36 -6.10 16.74 4.28
C GLN A 36 -4.67 17.23 4.07
N LYS A 37 -4.30 18.40 4.60
CA LYS A 37 -2.92 18.89 4.59
C LYS A 37 -1.97 17.92 5.30
N HIS A 38 -2.36 17.39 6.46
CA HIS A 38 -1.56 16.39 7.17
C HIS A 38 -1.45 15.07 6.41
N LEU A 39 -2.55 14.59 5.81
CA LEU A 39 -2.53 13.38 4.99
C LEU A 39 -1.63 13.54 3.76
N SER A 40 -1.74 14.66 3.06
CA SER A 40 -0.93 14.94 1.87
C SER A 40 0.57 15.13 2.15
N ALA A 41 0.93 15.52 3.39
CA ALA A 41 2.31 15.56 3.85
C ALA A 41 2.80 14.19 4.36
N GLY A 42 1.91 13.23 4.50
CA GLY A 42 2.22 11.90 5.03
C GLY A 42 3.14 11.11 4.11
N ARG A 43 4.10 10.40 4.70
CA ARG A 43 5.05 9.51 4.04
C ARG A 43 5.00 8.15 4.73
N VAL A 44 4.69 7.10 3.99
CA VAL A 44 4.47 5.76 4.53
C VAL A 44 5.25 4.72 3.72
N ALA A 45 6.09 3.93 4.39
CA ALA A 45 6.68 2.72 3.82
C ALA A 45 5.76 1.52 4.11
N ILE A 46 5.57 0.66 3.12
CA ILE A 46 4.76 -0.56 3.22
C ILE A 46 5.65 -1.74 2.84
N ALA A 47 5.97 -2.58 3.81
CA ALA A 47 6.78 -3.78 3.62
C ALA A 47 5.87 -5.00 3.47
N GLY A 48 5.90 -5.61 2.29
CA GLY A 48 4.98 -6.66 1.87
C GLY A 48 3.73 -6.09 1.19
N LEU A 49 3.50 -6.51 -0.06
CA LEU A 49 2.39 -6.05 -0.90
C LEU A 49 1.39 -7.17 -1.19
N GLY A 50 1.26 -8.08 -0.24
CA GLY A 50 0.29 -9.17 -0.27
C GLY A 50 -1.13 -8.74 0.08
N GLY A 51 -1.90 -9.65 0.71
CA GLY A 51 -3.30 -9.42 1.08
C GLY A 51 -3.51 -8.22 1.98
N LEU A 52 -2.60 -7.96 2.93
CA LEU A 52 -2.70 -6.80 3.82
C LEU A 52 -2.13 -5.55 3.15
N GLY A 53 -0.87 -5.59 2.69
CA GLY A 53 -0.17 -4.40 2.22
C GLY A 53 -0.76 -3.79 0.96
N SER A 54 -1.24 -4.60 -0.01
CA SER A 54 -1.91 -4.06 -1.20
C SER A 54 -3.20 -3.31 -0.84
N ASN A 55 -3.98 -3.82 0.13
CA ASN A 55 -5.19 -3.16 0.61
C ASN A 55 -4.89 -1.88 1.39
N VAL A 56 -3.86 -1.88 2.24
CA VAL A 56 -3.38 -0.68 2.94
C VAL A 56 -2.96 0.40 1.95
N ALA A 57 -2.16 0.06 0.94
CA ALA A 57 -1.72 1.00 -0.10
C ALA A 57 -2.89 1.64 -0.84
N TYR A 58 -3.90 0.85 -1.22
CA TYR A 58 -5.13 1.36 -1.84
C TYR A 58 -5.88 2.34 -0.93
N ALA A 59 -6.06 1.99 0.35
CA ALA A 59 -6.73 2.85 1.32
C ALA A 59 -5.99 4.18 1.48
N LEU A 60 -4.67 4.15 1.64
CA LEU A 60 -3.83 5.34 1.80
C LEU A 60 -3.84 6.24 0.55
N ALA A 61 -3.78 5.65 -0.65
CA ALA A 61 -3.89 6.39 -1.90
C ALA A 61 -5.25 7.10 -2.03
N ARG A 62 -6.35 6.43 -1.67
CA ARG A 62 -7.70 6.98 -1.76
C ARG A 62 -7.96 8.13 -0.79
N ILE A 63 -7.39 8.09 0.41
CA ILE A 63 -7.52 9.19 1.38
C ILE A 63 -6.52 10.33 1.13
N GLY A 64 -5.66 10.22 0.11
CA GLY A 64 -4.77 11.28 -0.31
C GLY A 64 -3.49 11.41 0.52
N VAL A 65 -2.94 10.31 1.04
CA VAL A 65 -1.56 10.28 1.58
C VAL A 65 -0.59 10.64 0.46
N GLY A 66 0.35 11.54 0.72
CA GLY A 66 1.15 12.16 -0.33
C GLY A 66 2.30 11.31 -0.88
N HIS A 67 2.88 10.43 -0.07
CA HIS A 67 4.00 9.58 -0.47
C HIS A 67 3.85 8.15 0.03
N LEU A 68 4.04 7.19 -0.86
CA LEU A 68 4.07 5.77 -0.55
C LEU A 68 5.37 5.14 -1.04
N HIS A 69 6.05 4.43 -0.16
CA HIS A 69 7.20 3.59 -0.48
C HIS A 69 6.75 2.12 -0.43
N LEU A 70 6.76 1.45 -1.58
CA LEU A 70 6.27 0.09 -1.76
C LEU A 70 7.45 -0.88 -1.85
N ILE A 71 7.52 -1.84 -0.93
CA ILE A 71 8.64 -2.78 -0.81
C ILE A 71 8.11 -4.21 -0.87
N ASP A 72 8.50 -4.95 -1.89
CA ASP A 72 8.20 -6.39 -2.07
C ASP A 72 9.12 -6.97 -3.15
N PHE A 73 9.43 -8.25 -3.10
CA PHE A 73 10.26 -8.92 -4.11
C PHE A 73 9.50 -9.93 -4.97
N ASP A 74 8.24 -10.20 -4.61
CA ASP A 74 7.42 -11.20 -5.30
C ASP A 74 6.84 -10.70 -6.61
N VAL A 75 6.43 -11.66 -7.43
CA VAL A 75 5.56 -11.46 -8.59
C VAL A 75 4.11 -11.76 -8.24
N VAL A 76 3.20 -11.20 -9.01
CA VAL A 76 1.77 -11.50 -8.90
C VAL A 76 1.50 -12.90 -9.44
N ASP A 77 0.85 -13.73 -8.63
CA ASP A 77 0.41 -15.09 -8.98
C ASP A 77 -1.12 -15.17 -8.99
N ILE A 78 -1.65 -16.12 -9.75
CA ILE A 78 -3.11 -16.33 -9.86
C ILE A 78 -3.77 -16.60 -8.50
N THR A 79 -3.07 -17.27 -7.58
CA THR A 79 -3.55 -17.54 -6.22
C THR A 79 -3.63 -16.30 -5.35
N ASN A 80 -3.07 -15.19 -5.79
CA ASN A 80 -3.11 -13.92 -5.09
C ASN A 80 -4.41 -13.15 -5.30
N LEU A 81 -5.09 -13.38 -6.44
CA LEU A 81 -6.22 -12.56 -6.90
C LEU A 81 -7.45 -12.65 -6.00
N ASN A 82 -7.55 -13.64 -5.14
CA ASN A 82 -8.67 -13.82 -4.21
C ASN A 82 -8.69 -12.83 -3.04
N ARG A 83 -7.55 -12.16 -2.73
CA ARG A 83 -7.42 -11.28 -1.55
C ARG A 83 -6.49 -10.07 -1.74
N GLN A 84 -5.73 -10.02 -2.84
CA GLN A 84 -4.81 -8.92 -3.17
C GLN A 84 -5.44 -8.03 -4.24
N GLN A 85 -4.98 -6.79 -4.34
CA GLN A 85 -5.56 -5.77 -5.23
C GLN A 85 -5.12 -5.87 -6.70
N TYR A 86 -4.66 -7.03 -7.13
CA TYR A 86 -4.22 -7.27 -8.49
C TYR A 86 -5.33 -7.86 -9.36
N PHE A 87 -5.18 -7.73 -10.67
CA PHE A 87 -6.07 -8.28 -11.69
C PHE A 87 -5.31 -9.28 -12.57
N MET A 88 -6.04 -10.01 -13.42
CA MET A 88 -5.46 -11.04 -14.29
C MET A 88 -4.33 -10.51 -15.19
N GLU A 89 -4.45 -9.25 -15.64
CA GLU A 89 -3.43 -8.58 -16.46
C GLU A 89 -2.09 -8.36 -15.75
N HIS A 90 -2.04 -8.46 -14.43
CA HIS A 90 -0.83 -8.27 -13.63
C HIS A 90 -0.07 -9.56 -13.33
N ILE A 91 -0.64 -10.74 -13.68
CA ILE A 91 0.02 -12.03 -13.41
C ILE A 91 1.41 -12.06 -14.06
N GLY A 92 2.44 -12.38 -13.24
CA GLY A 92 3.84 -12.40 -13.68
C GLY A 92 4.57 -11.05 -13.55
N MET A 93 3.88 -9.95 -13.27
CA MET A 93 4.53 -8.66 -12.97
C MET A 93 5.05 -8.66 -11.53
N TYR A 94 6.11 -7.90 -11.26
CA TYR A 94 6.49 -7.62 -9.87
C TYR A 94 5.37 -6.87 -9.16
N LYS A 95 5.11 -7.26 -7.89
CA LYS A 95 4.03 -6.65 -7.10
C LYS A 95 4.20 -5.15 -6.93
N THR A 96 5.45 -4.68 -6.82
CA THR A 96 5.78 -3.25 -6.75
C THR A 96 5.31 -2.48 -7.98
N ASP A 97 5.58 -2.99 -9.19
CA ASP A 97 5.22 -2.34 -10.45
C ASP A 97 3.71 -2.41 -10.71
N ALA A 98 3.12 -3.59 -10.48
CA ALA A 98 1.70 -3.81 -10.63
C ALA A 98 0.91 -2.87 -9.70
N LEU A 99 1.28 -2.81 -8.42
CA LEU A 99 0.58 -1.96 -7.45
C LEU A 99 0.78 -0.48 -7.76
N LYS A 100 2.00 -0.03 -8.08
CA LYS A 100 2.26 1.34 -8.51
C LYS A 100 1.35 1.75 -9.67
N SER A 101 1.23 0.91 -10.69
CA SER A 101 0.37 1.20 -11.86
C SER A 101 -1.09 1.36 -11.48
N LEU A 102 -1.58 0.58 -10.52
CA LEU A 102 -2.94 0.63 -10.02
C LEU A 102 -3.20 1.88 -9.16
N LEU A 103 -2.28 2.22 -8.27
CA LEU A 103 -2.41 3.40 -7.42
C LEU A 103 -2.38 4.70 -8.22
N LEU A 104 -1.59 4.77 -9.30
CA LEU A 104 -1.57 5.92 -10.21
C LEU A 104 -2.89 6.08 -10.99
N LYS A 105 -3.69 5.01 -11.17
CA LYS A 105 -5.07 5.11 -11.69
C LYS A 105 -6.04 5.73 -10.68
N ILE A 106 -5.74 5.66 -9.37
CA ILE A 106 -6.51 6.31 -8.30
C ILE A 106 -6.13 7.79 -8.22
N ASN A 107 -4.83 8.06 -8.15
CA ASN A 107 -4.29 9.41 -8.05
C ASN A 107 -3.00 9.51 -8.89
N PRO A 108 -3.05 10.11 -10.08
CA PRO A 108 -1.89 10.21 -10.95
C PRO A 108 -0.77 11.13 -10.41
N TYR A 109 -1.06 11.91 -9.36
CA TYR A 109 -0.12 12.82 -8.71
C TYR A 109 0.49 12.26 -7.43
N LEU A 110 0.20 11.00 -7.10
CA LEU A 110 0.75 10.32 -5.94
C LEU A 110 2.25 10.06 -6.14
N ASP A 111 3.07 10.49 -5.16
CA ASP A 111 4.49 10.19 -5.15
C ASP A 111 4.71 8.74 -4.67
N ILE A 112 5.19 7.88 -5.58
CA ILE A 112 5.38 6.45 -5.29
C ILE A 112 6.82 6.06 -5.60
N TYR A 113 7.55 5.69 -4.54
CA TYR A 113 8.83 5.04 -4.63
C TYR A 113 8.66 3.51 -4.49
N THR A 114 9.49 2.73 -5.18
CA THR A 114 9.40 1.27 -5.17
C THR A 114 10.77 0.63 -5.04
N ASP A 115 10.87 -0.35 -4.14
CA ASP A 115 12.03 -1.23 -4.02
C ASP A 115 11.59 -2.69 -4.22
N CYS A 116 12.02 -3.29 -5.34
CA CYS A 116 11.76 -4.70 -5.64
C CYS A 116 12.85 -5.57 -5.01
N VAL A 117 12.84 -5.66 -3.67
CA VAL A 117 13.84 -6.38 -2.88
C VAL A 117 13.23 -7.10 -1.69
N LYS A 118 13.86 -8.20 -1.27
CA LYS A 118 13.57 -8.84 0.01
C LYS A 118 14.18 -8.00 1.13
N VAL A 119 13.37 -7.69 2.15
CA VAL A 119 13.86 -7.01 3.36
C VAL A 119 14.76 -7.95 4.15
N THR A 120 15.96 -7.48 4.51
CA THR A 120 16.95 -8.19 5.33
C THR A 120 17.53 -7.26 6.38
N GLU A 121 18.25 -7.80 7.36
CA GLU A 121 18.92 -6.98 8.39
C GLU A 121 19.92 -5.99 7.78
N GLU A 122 20.62 -6.38 6.70
CA GLU A 122 21.64 -5.57 6.04
C GLU A 122 21.05 -4.36 5.32
N ASN A 123 19.87 -4.51 4.67
CA ASN A 123 19.26 -3.43 3.89
C ASN A 123 18.22 -2.62 4.64
N LEU A 124 17.76 -3.08 5.80
CA LEU A 124 16.69 -2.46 6.59
C LEU A 124 16.94 -0.97 6.85
N LYS A 125 18.16 -0.62 7.29
CA LYS A 125 18.51 0.78 7.62
C LYS A 125 18.45 1.71 6.42
N THR A 126 18.75 1.20 5.24
CA THR A 126 18.69 1.98 4.00
C THR A 126 17.27 2.11 3.50
N LEU A 127 16.53 0.98 3.47
CA LEU A 127 15.15 0.93 2.97
C LEU A 127 14.18 1.81 3.77
N PHE A 128 14.31 1.82 5.10
CA PHE A 128 13.35 2.52 5.95
C PHE A 128 13.90 3.85 6.51
N ARG A 129 14.89 4.46 5.87
CA ARG A 129 15.50 5.70 6.36
C ARG A 129 14.54 6.89 6.32
N ASP A 130 13.78 7.05 5.24
CA ASP A 130 13.16 8.33 4.89
C ASP A 130 11.68 8.46 5.30
N GLU A 131 10.95 7.36 5.49
CA GLU A 131 9.53 7.39 5.86
C GLU A 131 9.36 7.35 7.39
N PRO A 132 8.62 8.31 7.98
CA PRO A 132 8.39 8.34 9.43
C PRO A 132 7.37 7.29 9.90
N ILE A 133 6.66 6.66 8.99
CA ILE A 133 5.65 5.64 9.27
C ILE A 133 5.98 4.39 8.47
N VAL A 134 6.04 3.25 9.15
CA VAL A 134 6.28 1.93 8.54
C VAL A 134 5.06 1.04 8.79
N CYS A 135 4.48 0.50 7.72
CA CYS A 135 3.47 -0.55 7.78
C CYS A 135 4.15 -1.90 7.49
N GLU A 136 4.22 -2.76 8.48
CA GLU A 136 4.69 -4.11 8.35
C GLU A 136 3.52 -5.01 7.93
N ALA A 137 3.61 -5.61 6.73
CA ALA A 137 2.58 -6.44 6.11
C ALA A 137 3.13 -7.76 5.53
N LEU A 138 4.28 -8.22 6.06
CA LEU A 138 4.89 -9.49 5.68
C LEU A 138 4.07 -10.67 6.22
N ASP A 139 4.08 -11.78 5.53
CA ASP A 139 3.37 -13.01 5.91
C ASP A 139 4.26 -14.01 6.66
N ASN A 140 5.58 -13.96 6.42
CA ASN A 140 6.53 -14.84 7.10
C ASN A 140 6.83 -14.35 8.53
N PRO A 141 6.64 -15.19 9.58
CA PRO A 141 6.81 -14.78 10.97
C PRO A 141 8.22 -14.31 11.33
N GLU A 142 9.26 -14.94 10.78
CA GLU A 142 10.66 -14.59 11.04
C GLU A 142 11.00 -13.23 10.41
N ALA A 143 10.59 -13.01 9.16
CA ALA A 143 10.78 -11.73 8.46
C ALA A 143 10.00 -10.60 9.15
N LYS A 144 8.78 -10.87 9.62
CA LYS A 144 7.98 -9.95 10.44
C LYS A 144 8.71 -9.59 11.73
N ALA A 145 9.18 -10.55 12.49
CA ALA A 145 9.90 -10.33 13.74
C ALA A 145 11.20 -9.54 13.51
N MET A 146 11.96 -9.89 12.47
CA MET A 146 13.19 -9.18 12.07
C MET A 146 12.89 -7.72 11.75
N LEU A 147 11.90 -7.44 10.91
CA LEU A 147 11.53 -6.07 10.54
C LEU A 147 11.06 -5.26 11.75
N VAL A 148 10.17 -5.81 12.57
CA VAL A 148 9.64 -5.11 13.76
C VAL A 148 10.78 -4.78 14.72
N ASN A 149 11.61 -5.75 15.08
CA ASN A 149 12.73 -5.54 15.99
C ASN A 149 13.74 -4.55 15.41
N GLY A 150 14.09 -4.68 14.12
CA GLY A 150 15.02 -3.78 13.46
C GLY A 150 14.54 -2.33 13.41
N ILE A 151 13.25 -2.08 13.14
CA ILE A 151 12.69 -0.72 13.16
C ILE A 151 12.73 -0.15 14.59
N LEU A 152 12.35 -0.93 15.60
CA LEU A 152 12.34 -0.47 17.00
C LEU A 152 13.76 -0.18 17.52
N GLU A 153 14.75 -0.95 17.10
CA GLU A 153 16.14 -0.77 17.50
C GLU A 153 16.80 0.42 16.82
N HIS A 154 16.62 0.55 15.49
CA HIS A 154 17.38 1.52 14.70
C HIS A 154 16.65 2.84 14.44
N PHE A 155 15.33 2.86 14.60
CA PHE A 155 14.46 4.01 14.31
C PHE A 155 13.39 4.18 15.39
N PRO A 156 13.75 4.35 16.67
CA PRO A 156 12.79 4.38 17.78
C PRO A 156 11.78 5.54 17.69
N GLU A 157 12.08 6.56 16.89
CA GLU A 157 11.19 7.71 16.63
C GLU A 157 10.09 7.41 15.59
N LYS A 158 10.25 6.37 14.77
CA LYS A 158 9.26 6.04 13.74
C LYS A 158 8.01 5.40 14.32
N LYS A 159 6.91 5.62 13.62
CA LYS A 159 5.65 4.96 13.93
C LYS A 159 5.58 3.64 13.17
N LEU A 160 5.55 2.54 13.89
CA LEU A 160 5.41 1.21 13.31
C LEU A 160 4.00 0.68 13.53
N VAL A 161 3.35 0.26 12.44
CA VAL A 161 2.08 -0.46 12.45
C VAL A 161 2.34 -1.87 11.95
N SER A 162 2.07 -2.86 12.79
CA SER A 162 2.22 -4.26 12.44
C SER A 162 0.93 -5.02 12.77
N ALA A 163 0.61 -6.03 11.97
CA ALA A 163 -0.50 -6.94 12.22
C ALA A 163 0.04 -8.30 12.68
N THR A 164 -0.57 -8.87 13.71
CA THR A 164 -0.35 -10.28 14.03
C THR A 164 -0.94 -11.16 12.94
N GLY A 165 -0.28 -12.27 12.62
CA GLY A 165 -0.80 -13.22 11.65
C GLY A 165 -2.16 -13.75 12.09
N MET A 166 -3.13 -13.74 11.17
CA MET A 166 -4.42 -14.38 11.43
C MET A 166 -4.26 -15.87 11.23
N ALA A 167 -4.48 -16.63 12.29
CA ALA A 167 -4.48 -18.08 12.25
C ALA A 167 -5.90 -18.62 12.45
N GLY A 168 -6.36 -19.47 11.52
CA GLY A 168 -7.58 -20.22 11.65
C GLY A 168 -8.88 -19.48 11.28
N TYR A 169 -9.99 -20.15 11.60
CA TYR A 169 -11.35 -19.73 11.24
C TYR A 169 -12.09 -19.08 12.42
N GLY A 170 -11.36 -18.38 13.28
CA GLY A 170 -11.95 -17.66 14.42
C GLY A 170 -12.83 -16.48 14.00
N SER A 171 -13.62 -15.99 14.96
CA SER A 171 -14.47 -14.82 14.72
C SER A 171 -13.64 -13.56 14.47
N SER A 172 -13.93 -12.82 13.40
CA SER A 172 -13.34 -11.52 13.11
C SER A 172 -13.60 -10.47 14.21
N ASN A 173 -14.62 -10.68 15.04
CA ASN A 173 -14.92 -9.79 16.18
C ASN A 173 -13.86 -9.84 17.29
N THR A 174 -12.90 -10.76 17.23
CA THR A 174 -11.76 -10.83 18.16
C THR A 174 -10.58 -9.95 17.74
N ILE A 175 -10.58 -9.37 16.54
CA ILE A 175 -9.54 -8.46 16.08
C ILE A 175 -9.52 -7.20 16.94
N ARG A 176 -8.35 -6.84 17.45
CA ARG A 176 -8.15 -5.65 18.29
C ARG A 176 -6.91 -4.88 17.87
N THR A 177 -6.98 -3.57 17.96
CA THR A 177 -5.82 -2.70 17.81
C THR A 177 -5.28 -2.36 19.21
N GLN A 178 -3.99 -2.53 19.42
CA GLN A 178 -3.32 -2.23 20.68
C GLN A 178 -2.09 -1.38 20.43
N LYS A 179 -1.84 -0.42 21.33
CA LYS A 179 -0.56 0.28 21.40
C LYS A 179 0.35 -0.53 22.32
N LEU A 180 1.43 -1.09 21.79
CA LEU A 180 2.34 -1.95 22.53
C LEU A 180 3.44 -1.18 23.27
N MET A 181 3.82 0.02 22.77
CA MET A 181 4.85 0.86 23.35
C MET A 181 4.42 2.32 23.39
N LYS A 182 5.00 3.07 24.31
CA LYS A 182 4.72 4.51 24.49
C LYS A 182 5.49 5.36 23.49
#